data_5f18960c0564e96affeea016c70b2cad
#
_entry.id   5f18960c0564e96affeea016c70b2cad
#
_cell.length_a   1.000
_cell.length_b   1.000
_cell.length_c   1.000
_cell.angle_alpha   90.00
_cell.angle_beta   90.00
_cell.angle_gamma   90.00
#
_symmetry.space_group_name_H-M   'P 1'
#
loop_
_entity.id
_entity.type
_entity.pdbx_description
1 polymer ?
#
loop_
_entity_poly.entity_id
_entity_poly.type
_entity_poly.pdbx_seq_one_letter_code
_entity_poly.pdbx_strand_id
1 'polypeptide(L)'
;MLNLTLKFLFLSIIFISLSGCGVNNLPTFDEQVKSSWSQVENQYQRRADLVPNLVATVKGFAAHERETLQAVVEARSKVGGLQAAGDLLDNPEKLQQFEQAQARLGSALQRLMVVVERYPELKSSQNFLALQSQLEGTENRIAVARRDYIKAIESYNTEIRTFPGRLWHKFLYSDMMIRETYYESTVENSDKVPEVKF
;
A
#
# COMPACT_ATOMS: atom_id res chain seq x y z
N MET A 1 -4.46 44.54 -44.09
CA MET A 1 -3.53 43.38 -43.89
C MET A 1 -3.01 43.29 -42.46
N LEU A 2 -2.64 44.40 -41.83
CA LEU A 2 -2.12 44.41 -40.44
C LEU A 2 -3.12 43.82 -39.41
N ASN A 3 -4.41 44.02 -39.58
CA ASN A 3 -5.43 43.48 -38.66
C ASN A 3 -5.62 41.95 -38.75
N LEU A 4 -5.28 41.33 -39.87
CA LEU A 4 -5.40 39.86 -40.03
C LEU A 4 -4.19 39.17 -39.39
N THR A 5 -2.97 39.71 -39.60
CA THR A 5 -1.75 39.19 -38.96
C THR A 5 -1.79 39.35 -37.43
N LEU A 6 -2.34 40.45 -36.91
CA LEU A 6 -2.51 40.70 -35.49
C LEU A 6 -3.52 39.70 -34.86
N LYS A 7 -4.61 39.39 -35.58
CA LYS A 7 -5.59 38.37 -35.12
C LYS A 7 -4.98 36.97 -35.12
N PHE A 8 -4.18 36.62 -36.13
CA PHE A 8 -3.46 35.33 -36.13
C PHE A 8 -2.42 35.23 -35.00
N LEU A 9 -1.69 36.31 -34.73
CA LEU A 9 -0.74 36.38 -33.64
C LEU A 9 -1.45 36.21 -32.27
N PHE A 10 -2.55 36.91 -32.08
CA PHE A 10 -3.34 36.82 -30.84
C PHE A 10 -3.94 35.41 -30.64
N LEU A 11 -4.46 34.81 -31.71
CA LEU A 11 -4.97 33.43 -31.68
C LEU A 11 -3.87 32.40 -31.37
N SER A 12 -2.66 32.61 -31.92
CA SER A 12 -1.49 31.77 -31.64
C SER A 12 -1.02 31.90 -30.21
N ILE A 13 -1.03 33.08 -29.60
CA ILE A 13 -0.67 33.30 -28.19
C ILE A 13 -1.70 32.62 -27.26
N ILE A 14 -3.01 32.69 -27.58
CA ILE A 14 -4.04 31.99 -26.83
C ILE A 14 -3.83 30.48 -26.94
N PHE A 15 -3.52 29.95 -28.09
CA PHE A 15 -3.27 28.53 -28.29
C PHE A 15 -2.03 28.03 -27.50
N ILE A 16 -0.97 28.84 -27.47
CA ILE A 16 0.27 28.54 -26.71
C ILE A 16 0.00 28.62 -25.19
N SER A 17 -0.81 29.58 -24.71
CA SER A 17 -1.16 29.68 -23.27
C SER A 17 -2.06 28.58 -22.80
N LEU A 18 -2.93 28.03 -23.64
CA LEU A 18 -3.74 26.83 -23.30
C LEU A 18 -2.89 25.54 -23.29
N SER A 19 -1.80 25.47 -24.02
CA SER A 19 -0.96 24.28 -24.12
C SER A 19 -0.12 24.02 -22.87
N GLY A 20 0.10 25.01 -22.00
CA GLY A 20 0.84 24.86 -20.74
C GLY A 20 0.05 24.18 -19.61
N CYS A 21 -1.26 24.06 -19.77
CA CYS A 21 -2.12 23.49 -18.74
C CYS A 21 -1.94 21.96 -18.66
N GLY A 22 -1.40 21.46 -17.54
CA GLY A 22 -1.28 20.03 -17.26
C GLY A 22 0.02 19.35 -17.66
N VAL A 23 1.02 20.06 -18.22
CA VAL A 23 2.32 19.45 -18.58
C VAL A 23 3.03 18.80 -17.39
N ASN A 24 2.88 19.37 -16.20
CA ASN A 24 3.50 18.86 -14.98
C ASN A 24 2.61 17.87 -14.19
N ASN A 25 1.39 17.58 -14.66
CA ASN A 25 0.49 16.69 -13.95
C ASN A 25 1.08 15.28 -13.80
N LEU A 26 1.68 14.76 -14.86
CA LEU A 26 2.20 13.40 -14.88
C LEU A 26 3.34 13.20 -13.87
N PRO A 27 4.39 14.04 -13.82
CA PRO A 27 5.40 13.99 -12.77
C PRO A 27 4.80 14.19 -11.36
N THR A 28 3.80 15.06 -11.23
CA THR A 28 3.15 15.33 -9.95
C THR A 28 2.40 14.09 -9.44
N PHE A 29 1.66 13.40 -10.31
CA PHE A 29 0.96 12.18 -9.93
C PHE A 29 1.92 11.01 -9.68
N ASP A 30 3.04 10.92 -10.41
CA ASP A 30 4.09 9.94 -10.12
C ASP A 30 4.67 10.13 -8.71
N GLU A 31 4.95 11.37 -8.33
CA GLU A 31 5.43 11.69 -6.99
C GLU A 31 4.37 11.41 -5.92
N GLN A 32 3.08 11.62 -6.21
CA GLN A 32 2.00 11.22 -5.32
C GLN A 32 1.92 9.71 -5.11
N VAL A 33 2.14 8.92 -6.17
CA VAL A 33 2.20 7.45 -6.05
C VAL A 33 3.34 7.03 -5.13
N LYS A 34 4.55 7.57 -5.32
CA LYS A 34 5.72 7.31 -4.47
C LYS A 34 5.48 7.69 -3.01
N SER A 35 4.93 8.88 -2.79
CA SER A 35 4.60 9.38 -1.45
C SER A 35 3.55 8.51 -0.76
N SER A 36 2.49 8.12 -1.47
CA SER A 36 1.44 7.24 -0.93
C SER A 36 1.98 5.85 -0.62
N TRP A 37 2.87 5.31 -1.45
CA TRP A 37 3.56 4.05 -1.16
C TRP A 37 4.41 4.14 0.11
N SER A 38 5.18 5.22 0.28
CA SER A 38 5.96 5.42 1.50
C SER A 38 5.08 5.44 2.76
N GLN A 39 3.84 5.93 2.68
CA GLN A 39 2.89 5.84 3.79
C GLN A 39 2.49 4.39 4.07
N VAL A 40 2.27 3.57 3.04
CA VAL A 40 2.00 2.13 3.20
C VAL A 40 3.17 1.43 3.90
N GLU A 41 4.40 1.67 3.42
CA GLU A 41 5.62 1.09 4.02
C GLU A 41 5.80 1.49 5.49
N ASN A 42 5.57 2.77 5.82
CA ASN A 42 5.64 3.26 7.19
C ASN A 42 4.65 2.53 8.13
N GLN A 43 3.42 2.24 7.65
CA GLN A 43 2.46 1.50 8.47
C GLN A 43 2.84 0.02 8.60
N TYR A 44 3.38 -0.58 7.56
CA TYR A 44 3.89 -1.95 7.62
C TYR A 44 5.10 -2.06 8.56
N GLN A 45 6.02 -1.09 8.50
CA GLN A 45 7.14 -1.03 9.45
C GLN A 45 6.65 -0.92 10.89
N ARG A 46 5.68 -0.03 11.15
CA ARG A 46 5.09 0.12 12.48
C ARG A 46 4.47 -1.19 12.98
N ARG A 47 3.78 -1.95 12.11
CA ARG A 47 3.27 -3.28 12.46
C ARG A 47 4.40 -4.24 12.83
N ALA A 48 5.45 -4.29 12.03
CA ALA A 48 6.62 -5.15 12.27
C ALA A 48 7.34 -4.81 13.57
N ASP A 49 7.37 -3.53 13.96
CA ASP A 49 8.02 -3.06 15.20
C ASP A 49 7.20 -3.41 16.46
N LEU A 50 5.90 -3.61 16.35
CA LEU A 50 5.07 -4.08 17.46
C LEU A 50 5.26 -5.57 17.77
N VAL A 51 5.66 -6.36 16.77
CA VAL A 51 5.76 -7.84 16.88
C VAL A 51 6.69 -8.30 18.00
N PRO A 52 7.93 -7.79 18.18
CA PRO A 52 8.82 -8.25 19.24
C PRO A 52 8.22 -8.07 20.63
N ASN A 53 7.59 -6.92 20.88
CA ASN A 53 6.96 -6.63 22.17
C ASN A 53 5.75 -7.54 22.42
N LEU A 54 4.94 -7.80 21.38
CA LEU A 54 3.81 -8.72 21.45
C LEU A 54 4.30 -10.15 21.77
N VAL A 55 5.30 -10.64 21.03
CA VAL A 55 5.90 -11.98 21.25
C VAL A 55 6.47 -12.10 22.66
N ALA A 56 7.20 -11.09 23.16
CA ALA A 56 7.76 -11.08 24.49
C ALA A 56 6.65 -11.12 25.57
N THR A 57 5.59 -10.34 25.39
CA THR A 57 4.44 -10.31 26.31
C THR A 57 3.74 -11.67 26.34
N VAL A 58 3.42 -12.23 25.17
CA VAL A 58 2.72 -13.54 25.09
C VAL A 58 3.62 -14.66 25.66
N LYS A 59 4.92 -14.66 25.36
CA LYS A 59 5.86 -15.64 25.87
C LYS A 59 5.91 -15.68 27.41
N GLY A 60 5.71 -14.55 28.08
CA GLY A 60 5.69 -14.47 29.55
C GLY A 60 4.55 -15.30 30.19
N PHE A 61 3.45 -15.51 29.47
CA PHE A 61 2.26 -16.23 29.97
C PHE A 61 2.06 -17.58 29.27
N ALA A 62 2.46 -17.71 28.03
CA ALA A 62 2.19 -18.84 27.14
C ALA A 62 3.48 -19.39 26.51
N ALA A 63 4.51 -19.66 27.33
CA ALA A 63 5.81 -20.14 26.87
C ALA A 63 5.76 -21.49 26.13
N HIS A 64 4.70 -22.27 26.32
CA HIS A 64 4.49 -23.55 25.64
C HIS A 64 4.01 -23.43 24.20
N GLU A 65 3.53 -22.27 23.77
CA GLU A 65 3.03 -21.97 22.41
C GLU A 65 4.17 -21.64 21.44
N ARG A 66 5.25 -22.43 21.52
CA ARG A 66 6.51 -22.17 20.79
C ARG A 66 6.31 -22.07 19.28
N GLU A 67 5.51 -22.97 18.71
CA GLU A 67 5.28 -23.03 17.26
C GLU A 67 4.60 -21.74 16.75
N THR A 68 3.55 -21.28 17.44
CA THR A 68 2.85 -20.05 17.08
C THR A 68 3.74 -18.82 17.23
N LEU A 69 4.50 -18.73 18.32
CA LEU A 69 5.44 -17.63 18.54
C LEU A 69 6.55 -17.62 17.48
N GLN A 70 7.10 -18.78 17.13
CA GLN A 70 8.13 -18.92 16.11
C GLN A 70 7.60 -18.52 14.73
N ALA A 71 6.38 -18.96 14.37
CA ALA A 71 5.74 -18.60 13.10
C ALA A 71 5.58 -17.07 12.93
N VAL A 72 5.26 -16.35 14.02
CA VAL A 72 5.18 -14.88 13.99
C VAL A 72 6.56 -14.26 13.78
N VAL A 73 7.59 -14.73 14.48
CA VAL A 73 8.97 -14.22 14.34
C VAL A 73 9.51 -14.47 12.93
N GLU A 74 9.30 -15.65 12.38
CA GLU A 74 9.74 -16.02 11.03
C GLU A 74 9.03 -15.17 9.96
N ALA A 75 7.71 -14.98 10.10
CA ALA A 75 6.94 -14.14 9.19
C ALA A 75 7.42 -12.69 9.21
N ARG A 76 7.70 -12.13 10.42
CA ARG A 76 8.28 -10.80 10.57
C ARG A 76 9.66 -10.69 9.90
N SER A 77 10.53 -11.70 10.09
CA SER A 77 11.86 -11.72 9.50
C SER A 77 11.81 -11.66 7.96
N LYS A 78 10.88 -12.40 7.34
CA LYS A 78 10.68 -12.38 5.88
C LYS A 78 10.25 -11.00 5.37
N VAL A 79 9.33 -10.35 6.07
CA VAL A 79 8.90 -8.98 5.73
C VAL A 79 10.09 -8.02 5.78
N GLY A 80 10.86 -8.04 6.87
CA GLY A 80 12.02 -7.17 7.03
C GLY A 80 13.10 -7.38 5.97
N GLY A 81 13.34 -8.63 5.57
CA GLY A 81 14.30 -8.96 4.50
C GLY A 81 13.89 -8.40 3.13
N LEU A 82 12.61 -8.50 2.77
CA LEU A 82 12.09 -7.97 1.51
C LEU A 82 12.07 -6.44 1.48
N GLN A 83 11.73 -5.81 2.60
CA GLN A 83 11.74 -4.34 2.71
C GLN A 83 13.17 -3.79 2.62
N ALA A 84 14.14 -4.44 3.23
CA ALA A 84 15.55 -4.04 3.16
C ALA A 84 16.15 -4.20 1.74
N ALA A 85 15.57 -5.06 0.90
CA ALA A 85 16.03 -5.26 -0.49
C ALA A 85 15.73 -4.08 -1.41
N GLY A 86 14.89 -3.11 -0.99
CA GLY A 86 14.52 -1.92 -1.78
C GLY A 86 13.80 -2.21 -3.09
N ASP A 87 13.57 -1.18 -3.89
CA ASP A 87 13.00 -1.23 -5.26
C ASP A 87 11.66 -1.98 -5.38
N LEU A 88 10.80 -1.89 -4.35
CA LEU A 88 9.51 -2.57 -4.36
C LEU A 88 8.56 -1.99 -5.41
N LEU A 89 8.58 -0.66 -5.61
CA LEU A 89 7.70 0.01 -6.57
C LEU A 89 8.05 -0.27 -8.03
N ASP A 90 9.33 -0.46 -8.32
CA ASP A 90 9.83 -0.61 -9.68
C ASP A 90 10.00 -2.09 -10.08
N ASN A 91 9.72 -3.01 -9.14
CA ASN A 91 9.79 -4.45 -9.38
C ASN A 91 8.49 -5.16 -8.95
N PRO A 92 7.61 -5.47 -9.91
CA PRO A 92 6.32 -6.12 -9.66
C PRO A 92 6.43 -7.44 -8.88
N GLU A 93 7.42 -8.26 -9.21
CA GLU A 93 7.60 -9.57 -8.55
C GLU A 93 8.00 -9.40 -7.07
N LYS A 94 8.90 -8.44 -6.78
CA LYS A 94 9.28 -8.12 -5.40
C LYS A 94 8.11 -7.57 -4.61
N LEU A 95 7.31 -6.68 -5.23
CA LEU A 95 6.11 -6.13 -4.60
C LEU A 95 5.13 -7.25 -4.25
N GLN A 96 4.85 -8.16 -5.16
CA GLN A 96 3.97 -9.30 -4.92
C GLN A 96 4.50 -10.21 -3.79
N GLN A 97 5.80 -10.50 -3.78
CA GLN A 97 6.43 -11.27 -2.70
C GLN A 97 6.31 -10.57 -1.35
N PHE A 98 6.49 -9.25 -1.32
CA PHE A 98 6.34 -8.44 -0.12
C PHE A 98 4.89 -8.48 0.40
N GLU A 99 3.91 -8.35 -0.47
CA GLU A 99 2.49 -8.44 -0.11
C GLU A 99 2.12 -9.82 0.44
N GLN A 100 2.62 -10.88 -0.18
CA GLN A 100 2.44 -12.25 0.34
C GLN A 100 3.09 -12.43 1.72
N ALA A 101 4.27 -11.86 1.94
CA ALA A 101 4.92 -11.90 3.24
C ALA A 101 4.12 -11.13 4.29
N GLN A 102 3.56 -9.97 3.94
CA GLN A 102 2.69 -9.18 4.80
C GLN A 102 1.38 -9.93 5.14
N ALA A 103 0.78 -10.62 4.17
CA ALA A 103 -0.40 -11.46 4.40
C ALA A 103 -0.10 -12.63 5.36
N ARG A 104 1.07 -13.27 5.20
CA ARG A 104 1.53 -14.34 6.10
C ARG A 104 1.74 -13.84 7.52
N LEU A 105 2.34 -12.65 7.70
CA LEU A 105 2.48 -12.03 9.01
C LEU A 105 1.12 -11.75 9.64
N GLY A 106 0.17 -11.19 8.89
CA GLY A 106 -1.22 -10.99 9.34
C GLY A 106 -1.86 -12.28 9.82
N SER A 107 -1.76 -13.37 9.04
CA SER A 107 -2.30 -14.69 9.41
C SER A 107 -1.63 -15.29 10.64
N ALA A 108 -0.31 -15.09 10.81
CA ALA A 108 0.40 -15.56 12.00
C ALA A 108 -0.04 -14.79 13.26
N LEU A 109 -0.23 -13.46 13.15
CA LEU A 109 -0.74 -12.63 14.24
C LEU A 109 -2.18 -13.01 14.61
N GLN A 110 -3.05 -13.29 13.65
CA GLN A 110 -4.40 -13.77 13.92
C GLN A 110 -4.38 -15.10 14.70
N ARG A 111 -3.54 -16.06 14.31
CA ARG A 111 -3.37 -17.32 15.06
C ARG A 111 -2.89 -17.08 16.48
N LEU A 112 -1.95 -16.13 16.67
CA LEU A 112 -1.49 -15.75 17.99
C LEU A 112 -2.64 -15.18 18.85
N MET A 113 -3.54 -14.38 18.29
CA MET A 113 -4.71 -13.85 19.00
C MET A 113 -5.66 -14.97 19.44
N VAL A 114 -5.86 -16.00 18.59
CA VAL A 114 -6.65 -17.18 18.97
C VAL A 114 -6.02 -17.95 20.14
N VAL A 115 -4.69 -18.05 20.18
CA VAL A 115 -3.97 -18.65 21.31
C VAL A 115 -4.23 -17.88 22.61
N VAL A 116 -4.17 -16.55 22.56
CA VAL A 116 -4.36 -15.68 23.73
C VAL A 116 -5.70 -15.91 24.43
N GLU A 117 -6.76 -16.26 23.68
CA GLU A 117 -8.07 -16.57 24.26
C GLU A 117 -8.03 -17.72 25.27
N ARG A 118 -7.06 -18.61 25.21
CA ARG A 118 -6.85 -19.73 26.15
C ARG A 118 -6.13 -19.34 27.44
N TYR A 119 -5.63 -18.09 27.52
CA TYR A 119 -4.84 -17.58 28.64
C TYR A 119 -5.50 -16.32 29.24
N PRO A 120 -6.47 -16.44 30.15
CA PRO A 120 -7.24 -15.31 30.70
C PRO A 120 -6.36 -14.24 31.38
N GLU A 121 -5.28 -14.64 32.04
CA GLU A 121 -4.35 -13.70 32.68
C GLU A 121 -3.60 -12.85 31.67
N LEU A 122 -3.19 -13.45 30.54
CA LEU A 122 -2.59 -12.71 29.42
C LEU A 122 -3.60 -11.75 28.79
N LYS A 123 -4.81 -12.23 28.53
CA LYS A 123 -5.89 -11.44 27.92
C LYS A 123 -6.26 -10.22 28.75
N SER A 124 -6.18 -10.30 30.08
CA SER A 124 -6.44 -9.20 31.01
C SER A 124 -5.22 -8.31 31.28
N SER A 125 -4.05 -8.69 30.79
CA SER A 125 -2.83 -7.91 30.98
C SER A 125 -2.92 -6.53 30.29
N GLN A 126 -2.67 -5.46 31.03
CA GLN A 126 -2.69 -4.10 30.48
C GLN A 126 -1.68 -3.91 29.32
N ASN A 127 -0.51 -4.53 29.42
CA ASN A 127 0.50 -4.47 28.35
C ASN A 127 -0.02 -5.15 27.07
N PHE A 128 -0.65 -6.31 27.19
CA PHE A 128 -1.23 -7.01 26.04
C PHE A 128 -2.36 -6.20 25.41
N LEU A 129 -3.29 -5.67 26.20
CA LEU A 129 -4.41 -4.85 25.72
C LEU A 129 -3.92 -3.59 25.00
N ALA A 130 -2.88 -2.94 25.52
CA ALA A 130 -2.26 -1.77 24.85
C ALA A 130 -1.64 -2.15 23.50
N LEU A 131 -0.91 -3.27 23.42
CA LEU A 131 -0.30 -3.75 22.19
C LEU A 131 -1.36 -4.20 21.17
N GLN A 132 -2.41 -4.87 21.60
CA GLN A 132 -3.55 -5.24 20.77
C GLN A 132 -4.20 -4.00 20.15
N SER A 133 -4.53 -3.00 20.96
CA SER A 133 -5.11 -1.74 20.47
C SER A 133 -4.21 -1.01 19.48
N GLN A 134 -2.88 -1.00 19.70
CA GLN A 134 -1.92 -0.42 18.76
C GLN A 134 -1.86 -1.21 17.45
N LEU A 135 -1.95 -2.54 17.51
CA LEU A 135 -1.94 -3.41 16.34
C LEU A 135 -3.22 -3.19 15.51
N GLU A 136 -4.39 -3.21 16.13
CA GLU A 136 -5.68 -2.95 15.48
C GLU A 136 -5.71 -1.54 14.83
N GLY A 137 -5.23 -0.54 15.56
CA GLY A 137 -5.09 0.81 15.02
C GLY A 137 -4.11 0.90 13.84
N THR A 138 -3.07 0.05 13.83
CA THR A 138 -2.11 -0.02 12.72
C THR A 138 -2.72 -0.73 11.51
N GLU A 139 -3.48 -1.81 11.69
CA GLU A 139 -4.21 -2.47 10.60
C GLU A 139 -5.20 -1.52 9.91
N ASN A 140 -5.94 -0.74 10.68
CA ASN A 140 -6.83 0.28 10.12
C ASN A 140 -6.05 1.34 9.29
N ARG A 141 -4.90 1.79 9.79
CA ARG A 141 -4.05 2.73 9.03
C ARG A 141 -3.44 2.11 7.78
N ILE A 142 -3.06 0.83 7.81
CA ILE A 142 -2.62 0.09 6.62
C ILE A 142 -3.74 0.07 5.58
N ALA A 143 -4.97 -0.24 5.98
CA ALA A 143 -6.11 -0.26 5.07
C ALA A 143 -6.39 1.11 4.43
N VAL A 144 -6.25 2.20 5.19
CA VAL A 144 -6.38 3.58 4.68
C VAL A 144 -5.24 3.90 3.72
N ALA A 145 -3.98 3.68 4.11
CA ALA A 145 -2.81 3.98 3.29
C ALA A 145 -2.83 3.21 1.97
N ARG A 146 -3.23 1.93 1.99
CA ARG A 146 -3.41 1.13 0.76
C ARG A 146 -4.45 1.72 -0.18
N ARG A 147 -5.59 2.17 0.35
CA ARG A 147 -6.64 2.81 -0.44
C ARG A 147 -6.15 4.11 -1.08
N ASP A 148 -5.40 4.92 -0.34
CA ASP A 148 -4.84 6.17 -0.84
C ASP A 148 -3.79 5.91 -1.92
N TYR A 149 -2.98 4.87 -1.77
CA TYR A 149 -2.02 4.42 -2.77
C TYR A 149 -2.72 3.96 -4.07
N ILE A 150 -3.76 3.13 -3.98
CA ILE A 150 -4.56 2.70 -5.14
C ILE A 150 -5.15 3.91 -5.87
N LYS A 151 -5.69 4.88 -5.12
CA LYS A 151 -6.26 6.11 -5.69
C LYS A 151 -5.19 6.97 -6.38
N ALA A 152 -3.98 7.03 -5.84
CA ALA A 152 -2.87 7.73 -6.48
C ALA A 152 -2.48 7.08 -7.81
N ILE A 153 -2.39 5.73 -7.86
CA ILE A 153 -2.15 4.98 -9.10
C ILE A 153 -3.27 5.22 -10.13
N GLU A 154 -4.52 5.19 -9.70
CA GLU A 154 -5.68 5.45 -10.57
C GLU A 154 -5.57 6.84 -11.21
N SER A 155 -5.25 7.87 -10.41
CA SER A 155 -5.06 9.24 -10.91
C SER A 155 -3.91 9.33 -11.91
N TYR A 156 -2.77 8.73 -11.61
CA TYR A 156 -1.61 8.66 -12.48
C TYR A 156 -1.91 7.93 -13.80
N ASN A 157 -2.50 6.76 -13.75
CA ASN A 157 -2.85 5.98 -14.93
C ASN A 157 -3.93 6.67 -15.79
N THR A 158 -4.84 7.38 -15.15
CA THR A 158 -5.88 8.17 -15.85
C THR A 158 -5.24 9.31 -16.63
N GLU A 159 -4.31 10.06 -16.03
CA GLU A 159 -3.59 11.14 -16.70
C GLU A 159 -2.84 10.65 -17.94
N ILE A 160 -2.16 9.51 -17.86
CA ILE A 160 -1.47 8.91 -19.02
C ILE A 160 -2.45 8.59 -20.17
N ARG A 161 -3.68 8.22 -19.88
CA ARG A 161 -4.65 7.75 -20.87
C ARG A 161 -5.57 8.85 -21.41
N THR A 162 -5.72 9.97 -20.70
CA THR A 162 -6.66 11.05 -21.03
C THR A 162 -5.95 12.26 -21.65
N PHE A 163 -6.71 13.11 -22.34
CA PHE A 163 -6.25 14.38 -22.84
C PHE A 163 -6.28 15.43 -21.70
N PRO A 164 -5.26 16.28 -21.55
CA PRO A 164 -4.07 16.46 -22.38
C PRO A 164 -2.88 15.56 -22.00
N GLY A 165 -2.91 14.84 -20.86
CA GLY A 165 -1.82 14.05 -20.31
C GLY A 165 -1.25 13.02 -21.29
N ARG A 166 -2.11 12.38 -22.09
CA ARG A 166 -1.68 11.46 -23.15
C ARG A 166 -0.73 12.08 -24.17
N LEU A 167 -0.89 13.38 -24.48
CA LEU A 167 0.04 14.09 -25.39
C LEU A 167 1.39 14.32 -24.70
N TRP A 168 1.35 14.80 -23.44
CA TRP A 168 2.55 15.04 -22.66
C TRP A 168 3.33 13.75 -22.40
N HIS A 169 2.64 12.66 -22.10
CA HIS A 169 3.24 11.33 -22.00
C HIS A 169 3.97 10.96 -23.30
N LYS A 170 3.32 11.08 -24.44
CA LYS A 170 3.92 10.69 -25.73
C LYS A 170 5.16 11.50 -26.11
N PHE A 171 5.19 12.79 -25.81
CA PHE A 171 6.23 13.69 -26.30
C PHE A 171 7.33 14.02 -25.28
N LEU A 172 7.03 14.00 -23.98
CA LEU A 172 7.94 14.45 -22.93
C LEU A 172 8.24 13.36 -21.88
N TYR A 173 7.33 12.42 -21.65
CA TYR A 173 7.40 11.46 -20.54
C TYR A 173 7.17 10.02 -21.03
N SER A 174 7.69 9.67 -22.18
CA SER A 174 7.50 8.36 -22.82
C SER A 174 8.12 7.18 -22.05
N ASP A 175 9.00 7.46 -21.10
CA ASP A 175 9.63 6.53 -20.18
C ASP A 175 8.74 6.18 -18.97
N MET A 176 7.73 6.98 -18.69
CA MET A 176 6.80 6.77 -17.57
C MET A 176 5.74 5.71 -17.92
N MET A 177 5.87 4.53 -17.38
CA MET A 177 4.95 3.42 -17.67
C MET A 177 3.68 3.45 -16.82
N ILE A 178 2.61 2.84 -17.32
CA ILE A 178 1.40 2.56 -16.56
C ILE A 178 1.77 1.68 -15.36
N ARG A 179 1.29 2.06 -14.18
CA ARG A 179 1.49 1.28 -12.96
C ARG A 179 0.31 0.33 -12.75
N GLU A 180 0.62 -0.94 -12.51
CA GLU A 180 -0.41 -1.94 -12.18
C GLU A 180 -0.74 -1.87 -10.69
N THR A 181 -2.02 -2.04 -10.35
CA THR A 181 -2.45 -2.20 -8.96
C THR A 181 -2.38 -3.66 -8.59
N TYR A 182 -1.38 -4.06 -7.80
CA TYR A 182 -1.19 -5.45 -7.37
C TYR A 182 -2.06 -5.85 -6.16
N TYR A 183 -2.89 -4.93 -5.66
CA TYR A 183 -3.84 -5.26 -4.61
C TYR A 183 -5.09 -5.92 -5.20
N GLU A 184 -4.94 -7.09 -5.79
CA GLU A 184 -6.10 -7.96 -5.99
C GLU A 184 -6.58 -8.45 -4.61
N SER A 185 -7.89 -8.45 -4.42
CA SER A 185 -8.47 -9.03 -3.21
C SER A 185 -8.00 -10.48 -3.11
N THR A 186 -7.23 -10.82 -2.09
CA THR A 186 -6.81 -12.20 -1.77
C THR A 186 -7.98 -13.12 -1.39
N VAL A 187 -9.19 -12.69 -1.61
CA VAL A 187 -10.39 -13.53 -1.51
C VAL A 187 -10.52 -14.31 -2.82
N GLU A 188 -9.77 -15.37 -2.89
CA GLU A 188 -9.90 -16.45 -3.88
C GLU A 188 -11.30 -17.06 -3.75
N ASN A 189 -12.34 -16.46 -4.27
CA ASN A 189 -13.75 -16.82 -4.31
C ASN A 189 -14.73 -15.67 -3.94
N SER A 190 -14.38 -14.40 -4.20
CA SER A 190 -15.34 -13.30 -4.02
C SER A 190 -16.60 -13.45 -4.91
N ASP A 191 -16.53 -14.31 -5.95
CA ASP A 191 -17.66 -14.56 -6.86
C ASP A 191 -18.56 -15.74 -6.42
N LYS A 192 -18.20 -16.45 -5.35
CA LYS A 192 -19.09 -17.50 -4.78
C LYS A 192 -19.84 -16.95 -3.59
N VAL A 193 -21.09 -16.51 -3.84
CA VAL A 193 -22.04 -16.26 -2.76
C VAL A 193 -22.14 -17.54 -1.91
N PRO A 194 -21.90 -17.49 -0.59
CA PRO A 194 -22.06 -18.67 0.28
C PRO A 194 -23.50 -19.18 0.16
N GLU A 195 -23.68 -20.41 -0.29
CA GLU A 195 -24.98 -21.08 -0.29
C GLU A 195 -25.38 -21.33 1.16
N VAL A 196 -26.28 -20.51 1.68
CA VAL A 196 -26.86 -20.73 3.02
C VAL A 196 -27.85 -21.89 2.89
N LYS A 197 -27.46 -23.08 3.34
CA LYS A 197 -28.37 -24.21 3.54
C LYS A 197 -29.03 -24.07 4.92
N PHE A 198 -30.34 -23.85 4.93
CA PHE A 198 -31.16 -23.91 6.13
C PHE A 198 -31.46 -25.35 6.50
#